data_3f448adfbf274ff4995bef0f5409397b
#
_entry.id   3f448adfbf274ff4995bef0f5409397b
#
_cell.length_a   1.000
_cell.length_b   1.000
_cell.length_c   1.000
_cell.angle_alpha   90.00
_cell.angle_beta   90.00
_cell.angle_gamma   90.00
#
_symmetry.space_group_name_H-M   'P 1'
#
loop_
_entity.id
_entity.type
_entity.pdbx_description
1 polymer ?
#
loop_
_entity_poly.entity_id
_entity_poly.type
_entity_poly.pdbx_seq_one_letter_code
_entity_poly.pdbx_strand_id
1 'polypeptide(L)'
;MPRYYPVFIDVTERTCVVIGGGAIGQEKVEKLLESDAEVLVISPVVNQKVRDMADAGQVTWEQREYKPGDLAGAFIAIAATDDNKVNRQIAAEAQERNVLLNVVDVTHLCTFIAPSVARRGEVTIATSTGGASPALARTFREKLTGSRILEYADLAPVLASARAELREASLVVKPDHWQTQITEELLDMVQAGQTDEARKMLMDGLMEGASPVAAS
;
A
#
# COMPACT_ATOMS: atom_id res chain seq x y z
N MET A 1 4.52 -21.97 9.34
CA MET A 1 4.35 -20.85 8.38
C MET A 1 5.45 -19.82 8.62
N PRO A 2 6.03 -19.20 7.59
CA PRO A 2 7.04 -18.16 7.79
C PRO A 2 6.43 -16.98 8.56
N ARG A 3 7.25 -16.27 9.36
CA ARG A 3 6.84 -15.04 10.01
C ARG A 3 7.24 -13.89 9.09
N TYR A 4 6.25 -13.26 8.43
CA TYR A 4 6.50 -12.13 7.53
C TYR A 4 6.85 -10.86 8.30
N TYR A 5 7.80 -10.10 7.75
CA TYR A 5 8.14 -8.76 8.26
C TYR A 5 7.19 -7.73 7.61
N PRO A 6 6.40 -6.97 8.40
CA PRO A 6 5.44 -6.01 7.85
C PRO A 6 6.17 -4.74 7.38
N VAL A 7 5.96 -4.38 6.11
CA VAL A 7 6.50 -3.16 5.49
C VAL A 7 5.50 -2.55 4.51
N PHE A 8 5.61 -1.24 4.27
CA PHE A 8 5.07 -0.55 3.11
C PHE A 8 6.21 -0.33 2.14
N ILE A 9 6.02 -0.71 0.88
CA ILE A 9 7.04 -0.66 -0.16
C ILE A 9 6.68 0.46 -1.13
N ASP A 10 7.61 1.35 -1.40
CA ASP A 10 7.51 2.33 -2.45
C ASP A 10 7.86 1.68 -3.80
N VAL A 11 6.89 1.66 -4.68
CA VAL A 11 7.00 1.09 -6.04
C VAL A 11 6.92 2.17 -7.12
N THR A 12 6.93 3.44 -6.74
CA THR A 12 6.87 4.59 -7.67
C THR A 12 7.99 4.46 -8.69
N GLU A 13 7.63 4.51 -9.98
CA GLU A 13 8.56 4.37 -11.12
C GLU A 13 9.40 3.08 -11.09
N ARG A 14 8.93 2.04 -10.39
CA ARG A 14 9.56 0.73 -10.35
C ARG A 14 8.86 -0.24 -11.29
N THR A 15 9.64 -0.98 -12.05
CA THR A 15 9.08 -2.02 -12.93
C THR A 15 8.48 -3.16 -12.12
N CYS A 16 7.17 -3.36 -12.27
CA CYS A 16 6.41 -4.44 -11.68
C CYS A 16 5.83 -5.34 -12.77
N VAL A 17 6.14 -6.62 -12.73
CA VAL A 17 5.71 -7.59 -13.74
C VAL A 17 4.52 -8.40 -13.26
N VAL A 18 3.45 -8.43 -14.03
CA VAL A 18 2.27 -9.28 -13.78
C VAL A 18 2.17 -10.34 -14.87
N ILE A 19 2.27 -11.60 -14.48
CA ILE A 19 2.14 -12.75 -15.39
C ILE A 19 0.72 -13.31 -15.27
N GLY A 20 -0.06 -13.14 -16.34
CA GLY A 20 -1.48 -13.52 -16.41
C GLY A 20 -2.39 -12.29 -16.52
N GLY A 21 -3.35 -12.33 -17.45
CA GLY A 21 -4.23 -11.22 -17.84
C GLY A 21 -5.72 -11.43 -17.54
N GLY A 22 -6.06 -12.40 -16.68
CA GLY A 22 -7.42 -12.65 -16.21
C GLY A 22 -7.89 -11.64 -15.15
N ALA A 23 -9.03 -11.91 -14.53
CA ALA A 23 -9.62 -11.03 -13.51
C ALA A 23 -8.70 -10.79 -12.31
N ILE A 24 -7.96 -11.81 -11.88
CA ILE A 24 -7.00 -11.69 -10.76
C ILE A 24 -5.78 -10.86 -11.18
N GLY A 25 -5.23 -11.10 -12.38
CA GLY A 25 -4.13 -10.29 -12.92
C GLY A 25 -4.52 -8.82 -13.01
N GLN A 26 -5.72 -8.52 -13.54
CA GLN A 26 -6.27 -7.17 -13.58
C GLN A 26 -6.30 -6.51 -12.20
N GLU A 27 -6.83 -7.18 -11.18
CA GLU A 27 -6.86 -6.64 -9.81
C GLU A 27 -5.46 -6.25 -9.31
N LYS A 28 -4.43 -7.04 -9.66
CA LYS A 28 -3.05 -6.74 -9.26
C LYS A 28 -2.47 -5.58 -10.05
N VAL A 29 -2.77 -5.50 -11.34
CA VAL A 29 -2.40 -4.36 -12.21
C VAL A 29 -2.99 -3.07 -11.65
N GLU A 30 -4.30 -3.03 -11.37
CA GLU A 30 -4.98 -1.85 -10.82
C GLU A 30 -4.31 -1.37 -9.53
N LYS A 31 -4.00 -2.27 -8.59
CA LYS A 31 -3.34 -1.93 -7.31
C LYS A 31 -1.91 -1.42 -7.46
N LEU A 32 -1.18 -1.92 -8.44
CA LEU A 32 0.16 -1.43 -8.74
C LEU A 32 0.12 -0.04 -9.36
N LEU A 33 -0.82 0.21 -10.28
CA LEU A 33 -1.05 1.52 -10.87
C LEU A 33 -1.51 2.57 -9.84
N GLU A 34 -2.36 2.18 -8.86
CA GLU A 34 -2.72 3.04 -7.72
C GLU A 34 -1.52 3.48 -6.86
N SER A 35 -0.37 2.82 -7.03
CA SER A 35 0.88 3.09 -6.31
C SER A 35 1.99 3.62 -7.24
N ASP A 36 1.60 4.14 -8.42
CA ASP A 36 2.49 4.75 -9.43
C ASP A 36 3.62 3.82 -9.93
N ALA A 37 3.37 2.51 -9.95
CA ALA A 37 4.33 1.55 -10.49
C ALA A 37 4.31 1.53 -12.03
N GLU A 38 5.46 1.24 -12.65
CA GLU A 38 5.55 0.88 -14.06
C GLU A 38 5.16 -0.59 -14.25
N VAL A 39 3.99 -0.84 -14.84
CA VAL A 39 3.46 -2.19 -14.93
C VAL A 39 3.68 -2.81 -16.31
N LEU A 40 4.36 -3.96 -16.33
CA LEU A 40 4.47 -4.86 -17.48
C LEU A 40 3.57 -6.08 -17.28
N VAL A 41 2.62 -6.28 -18.18
CA VAL A 41 1.76 -7.48 -18.22
C VAL A 41 2.28 -8.45 -19.25
N ILE A 42 2.50 -9.70 -18.87
CA ILE A 42 2.91 -10.79 -19.78
C ILE A 42 1.79 -11.83 -19.76
N SER A 43 1.06 -11.92 -20.86
CA SER A 43 -0.04 -12.87 -21.02
C SER A 43 -0.41 -13.01 -22.49
N PRO A 44 -0.68 -14.24 -23.02
CA PRO A 44 -1.15 -14.42 -24.40
C PRO A 44 -2.54 -13.78 -24.62
N VAL A 45 -3.35 -13.72 -23.55
CA VAL A 45 -4.70 -13.13 -23.58
C VAL A 45 -4.90 -12.31 -22.32
N VAL A 46 -5.48 -11.12 -22.46
CA VAL A 46 -5.92 -10.28 -21.37
C VAL A 46 -7.41 -10.00 -21.47
N ASN A 47 -8.04 -9.68 -20.34
CA ASN A 47 -9.43 -9.23 -20.35
C ASN A 47 -9.54 -7.79 -20.91
N GLN A 48 -10.78 -7.33 -21.15
CA GLN A 48 -11.01 -6.03 -21.81
C GLN A 48 -10.40 -4.86 -21.03
N LYS A 49 -10.50 -4.85 -19.69
CA LYS A 49 -9.96 -3.75 -18.88
C LYS A 49 -8.45 -3.62 -18.96
N VAL A 50 -7.71 -4.73 -18.91
CA VAL A 50 -6.24 -4.71 -19.09
C VAL A 50 -5.88 -4.26 -20.49
N ARG A 51 -6.67 -4.64 -21.51
CA ARG A 51 -6.48 -4.16 -22.88
C ARG A 51 -6.68 -2.65 -22.97
N ASP A 52 -7.76 -2.14 -22.39
CA ASP A 52 -8.07 -0.70 -22.37
C ASP A 52 -6.95 0.09 -21.67
N MET A 53 -6.38 -0.43 -20.56
CA MET A 53 -5.22 0.16 -19.88
C MET A 53 -3.98 0.18 -20.76
N ALA A 54 -3.73 -0.91 -21.53
CA ALA A 54 -2.60 -0.98 -22.46
C ALA A 54 -2.77 -0.02 -23.64
N ASP A 55 -3.97 0.05 -24.21
CA ASP A 55 -4.29 0.96 -25.31
C ASP A 55 -4.18 2.44 -24.88
N ALA A 56 -4.48 2.73 -23.59
CA ALA A 56 -4.30 4.04 -22.97
C ALA A 56 -2.85 4.34 -22.56
N GLY A 57 -1.91 3.41 -22.74
CA GLY A 57 -0.50 3.57 -22.35
C GLY A 57 -0.24 3.54 -20.84
N GLN A 58 -1.20 3.08 -20.05
CA GLN A 58 -1.06 2.96 -18.58
C GLN A 58 -0.22 1.74 -18.18
N VAL A 59 -0.21 0.71 -19.00
CA VAL A 59 0.61 -0.50 -18.82
C VAL A 59 1.26 -0.91 -20.14
N THR A 60 2.37 -1.60 -20.06
CA THR A 60 2.92 -2.32 -21.22
C THR A 60 2.37 -3.73 -21.23
N TRP A 61 1.78 -4.18 -22.35
CA TRP A 61 1.31 -5.55 -22.50
C TRP A 61 2.10 -6.29 -23.58
N GLU A 62 2.77 -7.37 -23.18
CA GLU A 62 3.39 -8.32 -24.08
C GLU A 62 2.46 -9.51 -24.31
N GLN A 63 1.89 -9.59 -25.54
CA GLN A 63 0.95 -10.63 -25.92
C GLN A 63 1.67 -11.95 -26.22
N ARG A 64 2.16 -12.62 -25.18
CA ARG A 64 2.86 -13.89 -25.23
C ARG A 64 2.85 -14.61 -23.88
N GLU A 65 3.25 -15.87 -23.91
CA GLU A 65 3.53 -16.61 -22.68
C GLU A 65 4.81 -16.10 -22.00
N TYR A 66 4.88 -16.35 -20.67
CA TYR A 66 6.10 -16.15 -19.89
C TYR A 66 7.24 -17.01 -20.43
N LYS A 67 8.44 -16.47 -20.41
CA LYS A 67 9.70 -17.18 -20.69
C LYS A 67 10.78 -16.79 -19.68
N PRO A 68 11.75 -17.65 -19.37
CA PRO A 68 12.91 -17.29 -18.56
C PRO A 68 13.61 -16.04 -19.10
N GLY A 69 13.93 -15.12 -18.20
CA GLY A 69 14.48 -13.80 -18.53
C GLY A 69 13.49 -12.65 -18.37
N ASP A 70 12.19 -12.93 -18.28
CA ASP A 70 11.13 -11.91 -18.20
C ASP A 70 11.11 -11.10 -16.90
N LEU A 71 11.78 -11.58 -15.86
CA LEU A 71 11.91 -10.84 -14.60
C LEU A 71 13.19 -9.99 -14.53
N ALA A 72 13.95 -9.88 -15.64
CA ALA A 72 15.14 -9.05 -15.67
C ALA A 72 14.79 -7.58 -15.43
N GLY A 73 15.34 -6.98 -14.37
CA GLY A 73 15.06 -5.59 -13.97
C GLY A 73 13.75 -5.38 -13.22
N ALA A 74 12.94 -6.41 -13.03
CA ALA A 74 11.73 -6.32 -12.23
C ALA A 74 12.06 -6.10 -10.74
N PHE A 75 11.31 -5.23 -10.08
CA PHE A 75 11.36 -5.04 -8.64
C PHE A 75 10.38 -5.97 -7.91
N ILE A 76 9.16 -6.08 -8.45
CA ILE A 76 8.13 -7.00 -7.99
C ILE A 76 7.63 -7.83 -9.17
N ALA A 77 7.35 -9.10 -8.92
CA ALA A 77 6.63 -9.97 -9.84
C ALA A 77 5.38 -10.56 -9.16
N ILE A 78 4.28 -10.61 -9.91
CA ILE A 78 3.04 -11.25 -9.47
C ILE A 78 2.65 -12.30 -10.51
N ALA A 79 2.65 -13.56 -10.11
CA ALA A 79 2.17 -14.65 -10.93
C ALA A 79 0.69 -14.90 -10.66
N ALA A 80 -0.16 -14.54 -11.63
CA ALA A 80 -1.62 -14.70 -11.63
C ALA A 80 -2.05 -15.67 -12.73
N THR A 81 -1.36 -16.80 -12.82
CA THR A 81 -1.61 -17.90 -13.78
C THR A 81 -1.93 -19.19 -13.05
N ASP A 82 -2.78 -20.02 -13.64
CA ASP A 82 -3.17 -21.33 -13.12
C ASP A 82 -2.15 -22.43 -13.47
N ASP A 83 -1.14 -22.14 -14.32
CA ASP A 83 -0.11 -23.10 -14.70
C ASP A 83 0.97 -23.23 -13.61
N ASN A 84 0.87 -24.29 -12.83
CA ASN A 84 1.82 -24.62 -11.77
C ASN A 84 3.26 -24.83 -12.26
N LYS A 85 3.49 -25.21 -13.53
CA LYS A 85 4.83 -25.36 -14.08
C LYS A 85 5.44 -23.98 -14.34
N VAL A 86 4.66 -23.08 -14.93
CA VAL A 86 5.04 -21.68 -15.12
C VAL A 86 5.29 -21.00 -13.79
N ASN A 87 4.42 -21.17 -12.79
CA ASN A 87 4.60 -20.62 -11.45
C ASN A 87 5.93 -21.05 -10.80
N ARG A 88 6.35 -22.30 -10.96
CA ARG A 88 7.65 -22.77 -10.46
C ARG A 88 8.83 -22.16 -11.22
N GLN A 89 8.71 -21.96 -12.53
CA GLN A 89 9.76 -21.30 -13.32
C GLN A 89 9.93 -19.83 -12.91
N ILE A 90 8.80 -19.11 -12.74
CA ILE A 90 8.79 -17.73 -12.23
C ILE A 90 9.45 -17.66 -10.86
N ALA A 91 9.11 -18.60 -9.94
CA ALA A 91 9.68 -18.62 -8.61
C ALA A 91 11.19 -18.88 -8.61
N ALA A 92 11.67 -19.77 -9.46
CA ALA A 92 13.11 -20.02 -9.62
C ALA A 92 13.85 -18.78 -10.13
N GLU A 93 13.33 -18.13 -11.17
CA GLU A 93 13.91 -16.89 -11.70
C GLU A 93 13.87 -15.74 -10.69
N ALA A 94 12.74 -15.57 -10.00
CA ALA A 94 12.61 -14.53 -8.97
C ALA A 94 13.62 -14.70 -7.83
N GLN A 95 13.87 -15.95 -7.40
CA GLN A 95 14.89 -16.27 -6.41
C GLN A 95 16.31 -15.96 -6.92
N GLU A 96 16.64 -16.34 -8.14
CA GLU A 96 17.93 -16.07 -8.76
C GLU A 96 18.24 -14.58 -8.87
N ARG A 97 17.21 -13.78 -9.21
CA ARG A 97 17.34 -12.34 -9.46
C ARG A 97 17.04 -11.47 -8.23
N ASN A 98 16.67 -12.08 -7.09
CA ASN A 98 16.21 -11.36 -5.88
C ASN A 98 14.99 -10.45 -6.14
N VAL A 99 14.08 -10.88 -7.01
CA VAL A 99 12.81 -10.19 -7.28
C VAL A 99 11.80 -10.57 -6.20
N LEU A 100 11.09 -9.60 -5.67
CA LEU A 100 9.98 -9.85 -4.74
C LEU A 100 8.83 -10.54 -5.50
N LEU A 101 8.43 -11.73 -5.06
CA LEU A 101 7.44 -12.55 -5.77
C LEU A 101 6.19 -12.83 -4.93
N ASN A 102 5.04 -12.62 -5.54
CA ASN A 102 3.76 -13.16 -5.08
C ASN A 102 3.18 -14.11 -6.14
N VAL A 103 2.95 -15.35 -5.77
CA VAL A 103 2.22 -16.32 -6.61
C VAL A 103 0.84 -16.48 -6.00
N VAL A 104 -0.18 -16.11 -6.76
CA VAL A 104 -1.58 -16.14 -6.29
C VAL A 104 -1.95 -17.58 -5.91
N ASP A 105 -2.54 -17.71 -4.73
CA ASP A 105 -2.98 -18.99 -4.12
C ASP A 105 -1.88 -20.06 -3.89
N VAL A 106 -0.59 -19.70 -4.09
CA VAL A 106 0.54 -20.62 -3.93
C VAL A 106 1.56 -20.04 -2.94
N THR A 107 1.18 -19.91 -1.69
CA THR A 107 1.95 -19.19 -0.64
C THR A 107 3.38 -19.70 -0.45
N HIS A 108 3.65 -21.00 -0.67
CA HIS A 108 4.99 -21.56 -0.47
C HIS A 108 6.01 -21.13 -1.54
N LEU A 109 5.56 -20.55 -2.67
CA LEU A 109 6.41 -19.95 -3.70
C LEU A 109 6.58 -18.43 -3.51
N CYS A 110 5.86 -17.82 -2.56
CA CYS A 110 5.88 -16.37 -2.36
C CYS A 110 7.05 -15.93 -1.49
N THR A 111 7.69 -14.81 -1.85
CA THR A 111 8.62 -14.10 -0.97
C THR A 111 7.91 -13.00 -0.17
N PHE A 112 6.74 -12.54 -0.62
CA PHE A 112 5.85 -11.65 0.12
C PHE A 112 4.38 -12.05 -0.07
N ILE A 113 3.52 -11.60 0.84
CA ILE A 113 2.07 -11.78 0.74
C ILE A 113 1.37 -10.42 0.66
N ALA A 114 0.32 -10.34 -0.14
CA ALA A 114 -0.52 -9.16 -0.21
C ALA A 114 -1.49 -9.13 0.99
N PRO A 115 -1.49 -8.07 1.82
CA PRO A 115 -2.42 -7.92 2.94
C PRO A 115 -3.83 -7.55 2.46
N SER A 116 -4.82 -7.65 3.35
CA SER A 116 -6.12 -7.02 3.17
C SER A 116 -6.03 -5.56 3.63
N VAL A 117 -6.36 -4.60 2.76
CA VAL A 117 -6.09 -3.18 2.97
C VAL A 117 -7.38 -2.38 3.11
N ALA A 118 -7.47 -1.57 4.17
CA ALA A 118 -8.46 -0.51 4.35
C ALA A 118 -7.76 0.83 4.15
N ARG A 119 -8.37 1.73 3.36
CA ARG A 119 -7.84 3.08 3.09
C ARG A 119 -8.90 4.15 3.34
N ARG A 120 -8.46 5.30 3.86
CA ARG A 120 -9.25 6.54 3.94
C ARG A 120 -8.31 7.72 3.81
N GLY A 121 -8.43 8.48 2.71
CA GLY A 121 -7.41 9.49 2.37
C GLY A 121 -6.01 8.87 2.31
N GLU A 122 -5.05 9.52 2.94
CA GLU A 122 -3.65 9.09 3.00
C GLU A 122 -3.39 7.93 3.98
N VAL A 123 -4.37 7.60 4.84
CA VAL A 123 -4.17 6.56 5.85
C VAL A 123 -4.47 5.18 5.28
N THR A 124 -3.52 4.29 5.47
CA THR A 124 -3.62 2.89 5.06
C THR A 124 -3.44 1.97 6.25
N ILE A 125 -4.39 1.03 6.45
CA ILE A 125 -4.31 -0.04 7.43
C ILE A 125 -4.22 -1.37 6.69
N ALA A 126 -3.11 -2.08 6.86
CA ALA A 126 -2.88 -3.40 6.27
C ALA A 126 -3.08 -4.50 7.31
N THR A 127 -3.93 -5.47 7.02
CA THR A 127 -4.22 -6.60 7.90
C THR A 127 -3.81 -7.92 7.26
N SER A 128 -3.13 -8.77 8.01
CA SER A 128 -2.69 -10.08 7.57
C SER A 128 -2.87 -11.12 8.67
N THR A 129 -3.20 -12.33 8.27
CA THR A 129 -3.23 -13.51 9.16
C THR A 129 -2.03 -14.44 8.91
N GLY A 130 -1.00 -13.95 8.21
CA GLY A 130 0.18 -14.75 7.84
C GLY A 130 -0.15 -15.92 6.89
N GLY A 131 -1.26 -15.83 6.13
CA GLY A 131 -1.75 -16.89 5.27
C GLY A 131 -2.70 -17.88 5.96
N ALA A 132 -2.98 -17.73 7.27
CA ALA A 132 -3.85 -18.65 8.00
C ALA A 132 -5.32 -18.59 7.55
N SER A 133 -5.84 -17.38 7.24
CA SER A 133 -7.23 -17.20 6.80
C SER A 133 -7.43 -15.88 6.05
N PRO A 134 -7.51 -15.92 4.72
CA PRO A 134 -7.87 -14.75 3.91
C PRO A 134 -9.23 -14.15 4.31
N ALA A 135 -10.20 -15.01 4.66
CA ALA A 135 -11.53 -14.58 5.10
C ALA A 135 -11.47 -13.75 6.39
N LEU A 136 -10.62 -14.15 7.37
CA LEU A 136 -10.44 -13.39 8.61
C LEU A 136 -9.77 -12.05 8.35
N ALA A 137 -8.74 -11.99 7.50
CA ALA A 137 -8.11 -10.74 7.11
C ALA A 137 -9.10 -9.78 6.42
N ARG A 138 -9.97 -10.31 5.57
CA ARG A 138 -11.07 -9.56 4.96
C ARG A 138 -12.08 -9.06 6.00
N THR A 139 -12.48 -9.90 6.95
CA THR A 139 -13.38 -9.51 8.04
C THR A 139 -12.82 -8.35 8.86
N PHE A 140 -11.52 -8.39 9.19
CA PHE A 140 -10.86 -7.27 9.87
C PHE A 140 -10.93 -5.99 9.04
N ARG A 141 -10.60 -6.05 7.74
CA ARG A 141 -10.72 -4.89 6.87
C ARG A 141 -12.13 -4.32 6.88
N GLU A 142 -13.16 -5.16 6.69
CA GLU A 142 -14.56 -4.72 6.63
C GLU A 142 -15.01 -4.08 7.96
N LYS A 143 -14.63 -4.67 9.09
CA LYS A 143 -14.92 -4.11 10.41
C LYS A 143 -14.20 -2.78 10.65
N LEU A 144 -12.92 -2.65 10.25
CA LEU A 144 -12.16 -1.41 10.37
C LEU A 144 -12.74 -0.31 9.47
N THR A 145 -13.10 -0.65 8.22
CA THR A 145 -13.73 0.30 7.28
C THR A 145 -15.06 0.84 7.81
N GLY A 146 -15.84 0.02 8.49
CA GLY A 146 -17.12 0.42 9.09
C GLY A 146 -17.03 0.94 10.52
N SER A 147 -15.85 1.18 11.05
CA SER A 147 -15.65 1.62 12.43
C SER A 147 -15.15 3.06 12.52
N ARG A 148 -15.46 3.71 13.65
CA ARG A 148 -14.95 5.05 13.97
C ARG A 148 -13.41 5.12 13.98
N ILE A 149 -12.71 3.98 14.14
CA ILE A 149 -11.23 3.94 14.13
C ILE A 149 -10.67 4.46 12.80
N LEU A 150 -11.27 4.09 11.67
CA LEU A 150 -10.79 4.57 10.38
C LEU A 150 -11.15 6.04 10.12
N GLU A 151 -12.13 6.59 10.84
CA GLU A 151 -12.49 8.00 10.73
C GLU A 151 -11.38 8.94 11.22
N TYR A 152 -10.54 8.50 12.17
CA TYR A 152 -9.36 9.24 12.60
C TYR A 152 -8.38 9.57 11.45
N ALA A 153 -8.51 8.90 10.32
CA ALA A 153 -7.78 9.24 9.11
C ALA A 153 -8.08 10.66 8.61
N ASP A 154 -9.26 11.20 8.90
CA ASP A 154 -9.66 12.56 8.53
C ASP A 154 -8.80 13.62 9.22
N LEU A 155 -8.13 13.27 10.32
CA LEU A 155 -7.19 14.16 11.01
C LEU A 155 -5.84 14.29 10.28
N ALA A 156 -5.50 13.39 9.36
CA ALA A 156 -4.18 13.37 8.74
C ALA A 156 -3.75 14.72 8.10
N PRO A 157 -4.62 15.44 7.37
CA PRO A 157 -4.25 16.74 6.80
C PRO A 157 -3.95 17.81 7.86
N VAL A 158 -4.75 17.88 8.93
CA VAL A 158 -4.59 18.85 10.02
C VAL A 158 -3.31 18.56 10.80
N LEU A 159 -3.05 17.28 11.12
CA LEU A 159 -1.82 16.83 11.77
C LEU A 159 -0.57 17.10 10.93
N ALA A 160 -0.64 16.86 9.61
CA ALA A 160 0.45 17.15 8.68
C ALA A 160 0.76 18.66 8.62
N SER A 161 -0.28 19.51 8.55
CA SER A 161 -0.14 20.97 8.57
C SER A 161 0.52 21.45 9.85
N ALA A 162 0.05 20.99 11.03
CA ALA A 162 0.65 21.34 12.32
C ALA A 162 2.12 20.90 12.41
N ARG A 163 2.44 19.71 11.88
CA ARG A 163 3.83 19.21 11.84
C ARG A 163 4.74 20.07 10.98
N ALA A 164 4.24 20.57 9.84
CA ALA A 164 4.98 21.46 8.96
C ALA A 164 5.28 22.79 9.66
N GLU A 165 4.29 23.40 10.32
CA GLU A 165 4.45 24.66 11.04
C GLU A 165 5.44 24.55 12.21
N LEU A 166 5.37 23.49 13.01
CA LEU A 166 6.36 23.24 14.07
C LEU A 166 7.78 23.08 13.52
N ARG A 167 7.93 22.44 12.36
CA ARG A 167 9.24 22.29 11.69
C ARG A 167 9.79 23.62 11.21
N GLU A 168 8.95 24.47 10.62
CA GLU A 168 9.34 25.83 10.18
C GLU A 168 9.75 26.70 11.36
N ALA A 169 9.06 26.56 12.50
CA ALA A 169 9.40 27.23 13.75
C ALA A 169 10.61 26.62 14.49
N SER A 170 11.25 25.57 13.93
CA SER A 170 12.33 24.82 14.60
C SER A 170 11.96 24.27 15.98
N LEU A 171 10.70 23.82 16.12
CA LEU A 171 10.16 23.25 17.34
C LEU A 171 9.96 21.75 17.21
N VAL A 172 10.16 21.03 18.32
CA VAL A 172 9.94 19.59 18.46
C VAL A 172 8.95 19.34 19.58
N VAL A 173 8.02 18.43 19.31
CA VAL A 173 7.06 17.93 20.29
C VAL A 173 7.27 16.41 20.43
N LYS A 174 7.29 15.91 21.65
CA LYS A 174 7.48 14.49 21.93
C LYS A 174 6.31 13.66 21.38
N PRO A 175 6.55 12.41 20.91
CA PRO A 175 5.49 11.55 20.37
C PRO A 175 4.31 11.35 21.32
N ASP A 176 4.56 11.13 22.61
CA ASP A 176 3.50 10.93 23.60
C ASP A 176 2.60 12.15 23.73
N HIS A 177 3.16 13.37 23.63
CA HIS A 177 2.37 14.60 23.68
C HIS A 177 1.53 14.78 22.41
N TRP A 178 2.05 14.42 21.23
CA TRP A 178 1.25 14.36 20.00
C TRP A 178 0.04 13.44 20.19
N GLN A 179 0.25 12.29 20.80
CA GLN A 179 -0.79 11.29 20.97
C GLN A 179 -1.93 11.79 21.87
N THR A 180 -1.63 12.61 22.90
CA THR A 180 -2.66 13.21 23.77
C THR A 180 -3.54 14.23 23.05
N GLN A 181 -3.08 14.81 21.94
CA GLN A 181 -3.83 15.79 21.17
C GLN A 181 -4.76 15.15 20.11
N ILE A 182 -4.63 13.85 19.85
CA ILE A 182 -5.50 13.11 18.92
C ILE A 182 -6.76 12.67 19.67
N THR A 183 -7.73 13.57 19.76
CA THR A 183 -8.95 13.39 20.55
C THR A 183 -10.19 13.18 19.68
N GLU A 184 -11.28 12.68 20.27
CA GLU A 184 -12.58 12.61 19.61
C GLU A 184 -13.12 14.01 19.30
N GLU A 185 -12.90 14.98 20.18
CA GLU A 185 -13.31 16.37 19.97
C GLU A 185 -12.66 16.96 18.73
N LEU A 186 -11.33 16.76 18.56
CA LEU A 186 -10.61 17.18 17.35
C LEU A 186 -11.19 16.53 16.09
N LEU A 187 -11.52 15.23 16.16
CA LEU A 187 -12.16 14.52 15.07
C LEU A 187 -13.54 15.09 14.73
N ASP A 188 -14.38 15.30 15.74
CA ASP A 188 -15.72 15.84 15.53
C ASP A 188 -15.69 17.24 14.91
N MET A 189 -14.76 18.11 15.31
CA MET A 189 -14.56 19.43 14.71
C MET A 189 -14.16 19.34 13.24
N VAL A 190 -13.22 18.46 12.89
CA VAL A 190 -12.80 18.27 11.51
C VAL A 190 -13.94 17.72 10.64
N GLN A 191 -14.72 16.76 11.15
CA GLN A 191 -15.87 16.21 10.45
C GLN A 191 -17.03 17.22 10.32
N ALA A 192 -17.13 18.18 11.25
CA ALA A 192 -18.07 19.30 11.14
C ALA A 192 -17.60 20.40 10.19
N GLY A 193 -16.41 20.27 9.55
CA GLY A 193 -15.85 21.27 8.65
C GLY A 193 -15.19 22.47 9.35
N GLN A 194 -15.01 22.42 10.67
CA GLN A 194 -14.37 23.46 11.51
C GLN A 194 -12.84 23.29 11.48
N THR A 195 -12.26 23.22 10.28
CA THR A 195 -10.85 22.84 10.10
C THR A 195 -9.88 23.86 10.70
N ASP A 196 -10.18 25.16 10.61
CA ASP A 196 -9.31 26.22 11.14
C ASP A 196 -9.32 26.24 12.67
N GLU A 197 -10.49 26.09 13.28
CA GLU A 197 -10.65 25.98 14.73
C GLU A 197 -9.98 24.71 15.27
N ALA A 198 -10.18 23.58 14.61
CA ALA A 198 -9.53 22.32 14.94
C ALA A 198 -8.00 22.44 14.86
N ARG A 199 -7.47 23.08 13.81
CA ARG A 199 -6.05 23.33 13.68
C ARG A 199 -5.51 24.23 14.79
N LYS A 200 -6.24 25.30 15.14
CA LYS A 200 -5.85 26.19 16.23
C LYS A 200 -5.81 25.45 17.56
N MET A 201 -6.86 24.70 17.90
CA MET A 201 -6.92 23.89 19.12
C MET A 201 -5.75 22.91 19.20
N LEU A 202 -5.46 22.21 18.10
CA LEU A 202 -4.32 21.28 18.01
C LEU A 202 -2.99 22.00 18.25
N MET A 203 -2.76 23.15 17.61
CA MET A 203 -1.53 23.91 17.76
C MET A 203 -1.37 24.45 19.19
N ASP A 204 -2.42 24.99 19.78
CA ASP A 204 -2.40 25.47 21.17
C ASP A 204 -1.97 24.34 22.12
N GLY A 205 -2.56 23.15 21.98
CA GLY A 205 -2.19 21.98 22.78
C GLY A 205 -0.75 21.50 22.52
N LEU A 206 -0.30 21.48 21.25
CA LEU A 206 1.06 21.05 20.91
C LEU A 206 2.13 22.01 21.44
N MET A 207 1.84 23.32 21.50
CA MET A 207 2.77 24.33 21.96
C MET A 207 3.09 24.19 23.47
N GLU A 208 2.18 23.62 24.27
CA GLU A 208 2.44 23.32 25.69
C GLU A 208 3.57 22.31 25.88
N GLY A 209 3.77 21.41 24.93
CA GLY A 209 4.82 20.39 24.95
C GLY A 209 5.99 20.65 24.00
N ALA A 210 6.00 21.80 23.33
CA ALA A 210 7.02 22.15 22.36
C ALA A 210 8.35 22.58 23.02
N SER A 211 9.46 22.23 22.37
CA SER A 211 10.81 22.66 22.74
C SER A 211 11.64 22.96 21.50
N PRO A 212 12.63 23.86 21.57
CA PRO A 212 13.53 24.09 20.44
C PRO A 212 14.26 22.82 20.01
N VAL A 213 14.50 22.67 18.71
CA VAL A 213 15.39 21.64 18.19
C VAL A 213 16.79 21.87 18.77
N ALA A 214 17.39 20.83 19.40
CA ALA A 214 18.74 20.93 19.90
C ALA A 214 19.69 21.29 18.75
N ALA A 215 20.51 22.33 18.94
CA ALA A 215 21.56 22.66 17.98
C ALA A 215 22.56 21.49 17.92
N SER A 216 22.74 20.91 16.73
CA SER A 216 23.71 19.85 16.44
C SER A 216 25.12 20.41 16.28
#